data_20ca27cd114fdab2bd596236ac3e20d8
#
_entry.id   20ca27cd114fdab2bd596236ac3e20d8
#
_cell.length_a   1.000
_cell.length_b   1.000
_cell.length_c   1.000
_cell.angle_alpha   90.00
_cell.angle_beta   90.00
_cell.angle_gamma   90.00
#
_symmetry.space_group_name_H-M   'P 1'
#
loop_
_entity.id
_entity.type
_entity.pdbx_description
1 polymer ?
#
loop_
_entity_poly.entity_id
_entity_poly.type
_entity_poly.pdbx_seq_one_letter_code
_entity_poly.pdbx_strand_id
1 'polypeptide(L)' 'MQPYLGEIILVAFNFAPNGWAICAGQLLPINTNQALFSLLGVRYGGDGITNFRLPNPSAPTNMNYIIALTGIFPSRS' A
#
# COMPACT_ATOMS: atom_id res chain seq x y z
N MET A 1 18.36 0.66 -0.34
CA MET A 1 17.72 -0.45 0.42
C MET A 1 16.31 -0.65 -0.08
N GLN A 2 15.94 -1.89 -0.38
CA GLN A 2 14.58 -2.19 -0.83
C GLN A 2 13.65 -2.37 0.38
N PRO A 3 12.43 -1.80 0.32
CA PRO A 3 11.45 -2.08 1.35
C PRO A 3 10.85 -3.47 1.17
N TYR A 4 10.14 -3.93 2.18
CA TYR A 4 9.24 -5.06 2.00
C TYR A 4 7.99 -4.57 1.25
N LEU A 5 7.49 -5.41 0.34
CA LEU A 5 6.22 -5.13 -0.33
C LEU A 5 5.12 -4.99 0.73
N GLY A 6 4.34 -3.92 0.62
CA GLY A 6 3.27 -3.66 1.60
C GLY A 6 3.73 -2.99 2.88
N GLU A 7 5.02 -2.68 3.00
CA GLU A 7 5.53 -1.95 4.16
C GLU A 7 4.93 -0.55 4.20
N ILE A 8 4.48 -0.12 5.39
CA ILE A 8 3.89 1.21 5.58
C ILE A 8 4.81 2.00 6.49
N ILE A 9 5.17 3.22 6.08
CA ILE A 9 5.98 4.13 6.88
C ILE A 9 5.31 5.49 6.95
N LEU A 10 5.64 6.23 8.01
CA LEU A 10 5.14 7.58 8.23
C LEU A 10 6.19 8.57 7.73
N VAL A 11 5.77 9.52 6.88
CA VAL A 11 6.69 10.50 6.29
C VAL A 11 6.16 11.91 6.51
N ALA A 12 7.08 12.88 6.50
CA ALA A 12 6.74 14.28 6.74
C ALA A 12 6.52 15.07 5.44
N PHE A 13 6.63 14.42 4.28
CA PHE A 13 6.37 15.07 3.00
C PHE A 13 5.03 14.62 2.44
N ASN A 14 4.55 15.28 1.38
CA ASN A 14 3.18 15.12 0.91
C ASN A 14 3.09 14.43 -0.47
N PHE A 15 4.07 13.63 -0.82
CA PHE A 15 4.06 12.88 -2.07
C PHE A 15 4.60 11.47 -1.82
N ALA A 16 4.29 10.54 -2.74
CA ALA A 16 4.80 9.19 -2.67
C ALA A 16 5.97 9.05 -3.65
N PRO A 17 7.16 8.64 -3.19
CA PRO A 17 8.27 8.34 -4.10
C PRO A 17 7.91 7.19 -5.05
N ASN A 18 8.70 7.03 -6.11
CA ASN A 18 8.50 5.93 -7.05
C ASN A 18 8.47 4.60 -6.31
N GLY A 19 7.48 3.76 -6.65
CA GLY A 19 7.29 2.47 -6.01
C GLY A 19 6.47 2.53 -4.72
N TRP A 20 6.00 3.71 -4.34
CA TRP A 20 5.18 3.91 -3.15
C TRP A 20 3.88 4.60 -3.53
N ALA A 21 2.90 4.53 -2.63
CA ALA A 21 1.64 5.27 -2.77
C ALA A 21 1.22 5.79 -1.40
N ILE A 22 0.55 6.94 -1.39
CA ILE A 22 -0.05 7.46 -0.16
C ILE A 22 -1.21 6.54 0.24
N CYS A 23 -1.33 6.24 1.52
CA CYS A 23 -2.41 5.42 2.06
C CYS A 23 -3.66 6.28 2.21
N ALA A 24 -4.46 6.40 1.16
CA ALA A 24 -5.64 7.25 1.12
C ALA A 24 -6.92 6.48 0.77
N GLY A 25 -6.90 5.15 0.85
CA GLY A 25 -8.07 4.34 0.58
C GLY A 25 -8.42 4.23 -0.90
N GLN A 26 -7.52 4.60 -1.80
CA GLN A 26 -7.79 4.57 -3.23
C GLN A 26 -7.85 3.14 -3.76
N LEU A 27 -8.61 2.95 -4.83
CA LEU A 27 -8.72 1.67 -5.50
C LEU A 27 -7.52 1.43 -6.39
N LEU A 28 -6.99 0.20 -6.34
CA LEU A 28 -5.92 -0.25 -7.23
C LEU A 28 -6.40 -1.46 -8.03
N PRO A 29 -5.97 -1.59 -9.30
CA PRO A 29 -6.30 -2.79 -10.08
C PRO A 29 -5.48 -3.97 -9.59
N ILE A 30 -6.12 -5.14 -9.50
CA ILE A 30 -5.45 -6.36 -9.06
C ILE A 30 -4.44 -6.83 -10.10
N ASN A 31 -4.78 -6.74 -11.39
CA ASN A 31 -3.97 -7.33 -12.44
C ASN A 31 -2.56 -6.74 -12.55
N THR A 32 -2.36 -5.51 -12.10
CA THR A 32 -1.04 -4.88 -12.09
C THR A 32 -0.43 -4.81 -10.68
N ASN A 33 -1.12 -5.35 -9.67
CA ASN A 33 -0.68 -5.31 -8.28
C ASN A 33 -0.96 -6.65 -7.59
N GLN A 34 -0.75 -7.75 -8.30
CA GLN A 34 -1.14 -9.08 -7.80
C GLN A 34 -0.43 -9.47 -6.51
N ALA A 35 0.87 -9.18 -6.42
CA ALA A 35 1.63 -9.53 -5.22
C ALA A 35 1.15 -8.75 -4.01
N LEU A 36 0.89 -7.46 -4.18
CA LEU A 36 0.36 -6.62 -3.10
C LEU A 36 -1.04 -7.09 -2.67
N PHE A 37 -1.90 -7.41 -3.65
CA PHE A 37 -3.23 -7.93 -3.35
C PHE A 37 -3.16 -9.24 -2.58
N SER A 38 -2.17 -10.09 -2.87
CA SER A 38 -2.02 -11.35 -2.14
C SER A 38 -1.73 -11.13 -0.65
N LEU A 39 -1.15 -9.98 -0.30
CA LEU A 39 -0.88 -9.62 1.09
C LEU A 39 -2.06 -8.91 1.75
N LEU A 40 -2.69 -7.97 1.04
CA LEU A 40 -3.73 -7.13 1.63
C LEU A 40 -5.13 -7.72 1.49
N GLY A 41 -5.39 -8.41 0.37
CA GLY A 41 -6.74 -8.87 0.07
C GLY A 41 -7.71 -7.70 -0.01
N VAL A 42 -8.96 -7.92 0.44
CA VAL A 42 -10.00 -6.89 0.50
C VAL A 42 -10.19 -6.36 1.92
N ARG A 43 -9.16 -6.47 2.75
CA ARG A 43 -9.23 -6.04 4.15
C ARG A 43 -9.66 -4.57 4.27
N TYR A 44 -9.29 -3.74 3.30
CA TYR A 44 -9.57 -2.31 3.30
C TYR A 44 -10.64 -1.92 2.29
N GLY A 45 -11.21 -2.88 1.56
CA GLY A 45 -12.28 -2.64 0.62
C GLY A 45 -11.96 -3.11 -0.79
N GLY A 46 -12.88 -2.82 -1.73
CA GLY A 46 -12.77 -3.29 -3.10
C GLY A 46 -13.62 -4.52 -3.33
N ASP A 47 -13.74 -4.95 -4.60
CA ASP A 47 -14.54 -6.13 -4.95
C ASP A 47 -13.76 -7.44 -4.85
N GLY A 48 -12.43 -7.38 -4.80
CA GLY A 48 -11.59 -8.57 -4.71
C GLY A 48 -11.50 -9.37 -6.00
N ILE A 49 -12.08 -8.88 -7.08
CA ILE A 49 -12.10 -9.52 -8.39
C ILE A 49 -11.27 -8.70 -9.37
N THR A 50 -11.57 -7.41 -9.48
CA THR A 50 -10.86 -6.49 -10.38
C THR A 50 -10.06 -5.44 -9.62
N ASN A 51 -10.42 -5.15 -8.36
CA ASN A 51 -9.78 -4.09 -7.59
C ASN A 51 -9.77 -4.39 -6.10
N PHE A 52 -8.95 -3.63 -5.39
CA PHE A 52 -8.89 -3.63 -3.94
C PHE A 52 -8.48 -2.23 -3.47
N ARG A 53 -8.77 -1.92 -2.20
CA ARG A 53 -8.42 -0.60 -1.65
C ARG A 53 -7.16 -0.67 -0.81
N LEU A 54 -6.41 0.43 -0.85
CA LEU A 54 -5.31 0.65 0.08
C LEU A 54 -5.83 1.05 1.45
N PRO A 55 -5.03 0.87 2.51
CA PRO A 55 -5.38 1.38 3.84
C PRO A 55 -5.56 2.90 3.83
N ASN A 56 -6.32 3.41 4.80
CA ASN A 56 -6.50 4.84 4.98
C ASN A 56 -6.39 5.18 6.46
N PRO A 57 -5.20 4.98 7.07
CA PRO A 57 -5.00 5.27 8.49
C PRO A 57 -4.97 6.77 8.74
N SER A 58 -5.36 7.17 9.95
CA SER A 58 -5.26 8.56 10.37
C SER A 58 -3.80 8.89 10.66
N ALA A 59 -3.26 9.89 9.96
CA ALA A 59 -1.88 10.33 10.18
C ALA A 59 -1.85 11.56 11.08
N PRO A 60 -0.74 11.79 11.81
CA PRO A 60 -0.56 13.06 12.52
C PRO A 60 -0.60 14.24 11.57
N THR A 61 -0.88 15.43 12.11
CA THR A 61 -0.94 16.66 11.33
C THR A 61 0.35 16.87 10.52
N ASN A 62 0.20 17.21 9.25
CA ASN A 62 1.30 17.45 8.30
C ASN A 62 2.19 16.24 8.03
N MET A 63 1.68 15.04 8.30
CA MET A 63 2.38 13.79 7.99
C MET A 63 1.48 12.88 7.17
N ASN A 64 2.09 11.91 6.50
CA ASN A 64 1.37 10.96 5.65
C ASN A 64 1.93 9.56 5.85
N TYR A 65 1.05 8.56 5.81
CA TYR A 65 1.48 7.17 5.65
C TYR A 65 1.60 6.85 4.18
N ILE A 66 2.68 6.14 3.83
CA ILE A 66 2.88 5.64 2.47
C ILE A 66 3.11 4.14 2.53
N ILE A 67 2.74 3.44 1.45
CA ILE A 67 2.84 1.98 1.37
C ILE A 67 3.69 1.62 0.16
N ALA A 68 4.57 0.63 0.33
CA ALA A 68 5.41 0.14 -0.76
C ALA A 68 4.58 -0.72 -1.70
N LEU A 69 4.52 -0.30 -2.97
CA LEU A 69 3.82 -1.04 -4.03
C LEU A 69 4.71 -2.12 -4.64
N THR A 70 6.01 -1.99 -4.45
CA THR A 70 7.01 -2.95 -4.92
C THR A 70 8.01 -3.19 -3.80
N GLY A 71 8.75 -4.28 -3.89
CA GLY A 71 9.78 -4.58 -2.89
C GLY A 71 9.89 -6.08 -2.68
N ILE A 72 10.56 -6.44 -1.59
CA ILE A 72 10.79 -7.84 -1.23
C ILE A 72 9.48 -8.41 -0.68
N PHE A 73 9.04 -9.53 -1.24
CA PHE A 73 7.84 -10.20 -0.72
C PHE A 73 8.15 -10.77 0.67
N PRO A 74 7.40 -10.36 1.71
CA PRO A 74 7.67 -10.86 3.05
C PRO A 74 7.34 -12.34 3.13
N SER A 75 8.26 -13.11 3.68
CA SER A 75 8.04 -14.54 3.85
C SER A 75 7.53 -14.83 5.26
N ARG A 76 6.66 -15.82 5.34
CA ARG A 76 6.10 -16.27 6.60
C ARG A 76 6.96 -17.43 7.11
N SER A 77 7.43 -17.34 8.33
CA SER A 77 8.19 -18.43 8.94
C SER A 77 7.29 -19.38 9.71
#